data_3770a8a8b61bc8f74e6ae978c7f6079c
#
_entry.id   3770a8a8b61bc8f74e6ae978c7f6079c
#
_cell.length_a   1.000
_cell.length_b   1.000
_cell.length_c   1.000
_cell.angle_alpha   90.00
_cell.angle_beta   90.00
_cell.angle_gamma   90.00
#
_symmetry.space_group_name_H-M   'P 1'
#
loop_
_entity.id
_entity.type
_entity.pdbx_description
1 polymer ?
#
loop_
_entity_poly.entity_id
_entity_poly.type
_entity_poly.pdbx_seq_one_letter_code
_entity_poly.pdbx_strand_id
1 'polypeptide(L)'
;MLFLLAFMVMGQGCAKASRKPVTATPVETVPALIGYTVQVGAFRVLDNAVTLIQSLAKRGIDAYYFRTKRGLIKVRFGDFSSSVEARRDAGHLLRAGVIDDYYVVPPTAHAVFRKKEEPAKGLRNEIVETARRFIGLPYRWGGTSAKKGFDCSGLVMAVYHLNGITLPRTSKEQYRIGKSLSQNALAEGDLVFFDITGGNRISHVGIYVGAGKFINAPGRGKTIRTDSLTNTYYAPRYKGGRSCL
;
A
#
# COMPACT_ATOMS: atom_id res chain seq x y z
N MET A 1 -69.58 -14.66 -57.87
CA MET A 1 -68.98 -15.58 -56.90
C MET A 1 -67.59 -15.07 -56.60
N LEU A 2 -67.42 -14.34 -55.50
CA LEU A 2 -66.20 -13.66 -55.14
C LEU A 2 -65.55 -14.37 -53.94
N PHE A 3 -64.40 -15.01 -54.13
CA PHE A 3 -63.68 -15.69 -53.05
C PHE A 3 -62.77 -14.68 -52.37
N LEU A 4 -63.06 -14.38 -51.09
CA LEU A 4 -62.14 -13.61 -50.23
C LEU A 4 -61.11 -14.55 -49.62
N LEU A 5 -59.83 -14.37 -49.97
CA LEU A 5 -58.73 -15.04 -49.28
C LEU A 5 -58.32 -14.18 -48.05
N ALA A 6 -58.52 -14.72 -46.88
CA ALA A 6 -58.02 -14.09 -45.62
C ALA A 6 -56.54 -14.48 -45.41
N PHE A 7 -55.67 -13.49 -45.42
CA PHE A 7 -54.25 -13.65 -45.09
C PHE A 7 -54.06 -13.57 -43.56
N MET A 8 -53.70 -14.70 -42.96
CA MET A 8 -53.41 -14.80 -41.54
C MET A 8 -51.93 -14.45 -41.31
N VAL A 9 -51.67 -13.26 -40.77
CA VAL A 9 -50.30 -12.84 -40.39
C VAL A 9 -49.99 -13.44 -39.01
N MET A 10 -49.10 -14.44 -39.02
CA MET A 10 -48.49 -14.95 -37.76
C MET A 10 -47.43 -13.96 -37.28
N GLY A 11 -47.72 -13.26 -36.16
CA GLY A 11 -46.76 -12.44 -35.43
C GLY A 11 -45.77 -13.33 -34.71
N GLN A 12 -44.51 -13.35 -35.15
CA GLN A 12 -43.39 -13.95 -34.41
C GLN A 12 -42.99 -13.04 -33.25
N GLY A 13 -43.40 -13.41 -32.04
CA GLY A 13 -42.97 -12.77 -30.80
C GLY A 13 -41.47 -13.03 -30.56
N CYS A 14 -40.63 -12.00 -30.74
CA CYS A 14 -39.24 -12.03 -30.29
C CYS A 14 -39.21 -12.06 -28.75
N ALA A 15 -38.96 -13.23 -28.19
CA ALA A 15 -38.64 -13.37 -26.78
C ALA A 15 -37.29 -12.69 -26.49
N LYS A 16 -37.31 -11.54 -25.82
CA LYS A 16 -36.09 -10.89 -25.27
C LYS A 16 -35.52 -11.80 -24.20
N ALA A 17 -34.42 -12.50 -24.53
CA ALA A 17 -33.64 -13.24 -23.56
C ALA A 17 -33.07 -12.24 -22.53
N SER A 18 -33.62 -12.29 -21.31
CA SER A 18 -33.08 -11.57 -20.16
C SER A 18 -31.71 -12.14 -19.82
N ARG A 19 -30.64 -11.47 -20.26
CA ARG A 19 -29.26 -11.78 -19.80
C ARG A 19 -29.19 -11.39 -18.32
N LYS A 20 -29.14 -12.40 -17.43
CA LYS A 20 -28.77 -12.20 -16.03
C LYS A 20 -27.41 -11.47 -16.01
N PRO A 21 -27.24 -10.42 -15.20
CA PRO A 21 -25.95 -9.79 -15.06
C PRO A 21 -24.95 -10.83 -14.52
N VAL A 22 -23.89 -11.09 -15.27
CA VAL A 22 -22.76 -11.88 -14.79
C VAL A 22 -22.11 -11.03 -13.69
N THR A 23 -22.37 -11.39 -12.44
CA THR A 23 -21.63 -10.85 -11.30
C THR A 23 -20.18 -11.34 -11.43
N ALA A 24 -19.34 -10.51 -12.02
CA ALA A 24 -17.90 -10.75 -12.01
C ALA A 24 -17.44 -10.81 -10.55
N THR A 25 -17.06 -11.99 -10.09
CA THR A 25 -16.37 -12.17 -8.82
C THR A 25 -15.12 -11.27 -8.87
N PRO A 26 -14.89 -10.41 -7.87
CA PRO A 26 -13.66 -9.61 -7.83
C PRO A 26 -12.47 -10.57 -7.87
N VAL A 27 -11.64 -10.47 -8.89
CA VAL A 27 -10.36 -11.17 -8.93
C VAL A 27 -9.52 -10.58 -7.80
N GLU A 28 -9.25 -11.38 -6.77
CA GLU A 28 -8.33 -10.99 -5.71
C GLU A 28 -6.93 -10.84 -6.31
N THR A 29 -6.54 -9.60 -6.60
CA THR A 29 -5.20 -9.31 -7.11
C THR A 29 -4.21 -9.43 -5.95
N VAL A 30 -3.18 -10.26 -6.15
CA VAL A 30 -2.09 -10.43 -5.18
C VAL A 30 -1.20 -9.19 -5.22
N PRO A 31 -0.75 -8.65 -4.06
CA PRO A 31 0.21 -7.56 -4.05
C PRO A 31 1.52 -7.93 -4.74
N ALA A 32 2.08 -6.99 -5.51
CA ALA A 32 3.39 -7.19 -6.12
C ALA A 32 4.50 -7.16 -5.05
N LEU A 33 5.47 -8.05 -5.18
CA LEU A 33 6.68 -8.02 -4.37
C LEU A 33 7.65 -6.99 -4.94
N ILE A 34 8.38 -6.30 -4.05
CA ILE A 34 9.45 -5.38 -4.45
C ILE A 34 10.61 -6.17 -5.06
N GLY A 35 11.11 -5.68 -6.18
CA GLY A 35 12.31 -6.16 -6.84
C GLY A 35 13.61 -5.71 -6.16
N TYR A 36 14.63 -5.39 -6.95
CA TYR A 36 15.87 -4.84 -6.44
C TYR A 36 15.70 -3.37 -6.06
N THR A 37 16.28 -2.94 -4.95
CA THR A 37 16.36 -1.52 -4.55
C THR A 37 17.79 -1.07 -4.42
N VAL A 38 18.03 0.23 -4.48
CA VAL A 38 19.38 0.81 -4.29
C VAL A 38 19.43 1.54 -2.96
N GLN A 39 20.32 1.11 -2.06
CA GLN A 39 20.63 1.82 -0.82
C GLN A 39 21.79 2.77 -1.06
N VAL A 40 21.57 4.06 -0.80
CA VAL A 40 22.52 5.16 -1.10
C VAL A 40 23.01 5.90 0.13
N GLY A 41 22.62 5.43 1.31
CA GLY A 41 23.12 6.01 2.55
C GLY A 41 22.66 5.26 3.79
N ALA A 42 23.43 5.40 4.87
CA ALA A 42 23.10 4.94 6.21
C ALA A 42 23.63 5.97 7.23
N PHE A 43 22.73 6.64 7.93
CA PHE A 43 23.03 7.80 8.76
C PHE A 43 22.61 7.56 10.22
N ARG A 44 23.31 8.20 11.15
CA ARG A 44 22.89 8.28 12.55
C ARG A 44 21.97 9.49 12.80
N VAL A 45 22.16 10.56 12.01
CA VAL A 45 21.43 11.82 12.10
C VAL A 45 20.39 11.89 11.01
N LEU A 46 19.15 12.24 11.37
CA LEU A 46 18.01 12.27 10.45
C LEU A 46 18.21 13.31 9.34
N ASP A 47 18.76 14.49 9.68
CA ASP A 47 18.90 15.59 8.73
C ASP A 47 19.80 15.24 7.54
N ASN A 48 20.81 14.39 7.75
CA ASN A 48 21.68 13.91 6.66
C ASN A 48 20.90 13.02 5.68
N ALA A 49 20.07 12.11 6.18
CA ALA A 49 19.21 11.30 5.33
C ALA A 49 18.19 12.15 4.57
N VAL A 50 17.65 13.15 5.25
CA VAL A 50 16.70 14.12 4.68
C VAL A 50 17.34 14.93 3.56
N THR A 51 18.56 15.43 3.77
CA THR A 51 19.33 16.20 2.76
C THR A 51 19.58 15.36 1.50
N LEU A 52 20.01 14.10 1.68
CA LEU A 52 20.19 13.19 0.55
C LEU A 52 18.89 12.96 -0.22
N ILE A 53 17.77 12.69 0.46
CA ILE A 53 16.46 12.51 -0.18
C ILE A 53 16.04 13.77 -0.96
N GLN A 54 16.32 14.96 -0.44
CA GLN A 54 16.05 16.21 -1.17
C GLN A 54 16.88 16.35 -2.44
N SER A 55 18.15 15.98 -2.38
CA SER A 55 19.02 15.98 -3.57
C SER A 55 18.52 15.02 -4.64
N LEU A 56 18.09 13.82 -4.25
CA LEU A 56 17.49 12.83 -5.14
C LEU A 56 16.15 13.31 -5.73
N ALA A 57 15.28 13.88 -4.90
CA ALA A 57 13.98 14.41 -5.33
C ALA A 57 14.08 15.54 -6.35
N LYS A 58 15.10 16.41 -6.28
CA LYS A 58 15.38 17.45 -7.29
C LYS A 58 15.67 16.87 -8.67
N ARG A 59 16.05 15.60 -8.75
CA ARG A 59 16.33 14.85 -9.99
C ARG A 59 15.21 13.87 -10.37
N GLY A 60 14.03 14.01 -9.74
CA GLY A 60 12.88 13.15 -10.01
C GLY A 60 12.96 11.75 -9.42
N ILE A 61 13.95 11.50 -8.53
CA ILE A 61 14.12 10.19 -7.89
C ILE A 61 13.32 10.16 -6.59
N ASP A 62 12.33 9.27 -6.53
CA ASP A 62 11.54 9.04 -5.31
C ASP A 62 12.31 8.12 -4.37
N ALA A 63 12.99 8.72 -3.40
CA ALA A 63 13.74 8.04 -2.39
C ALA A 63 13.04 8.11 -1.03
N TYR A 64 13.20 7.07 -0.23
CA TYR A 64 12.61 6.95 1.09
C TYR A 64 13.69 6.59 2.13
N TYR A 65 13.43 6.90 3.40
CA TYR A 65 14.28 6.44 4.49
C TYR A 65 13.48 5.64 5.52
N PHE A 66 14.19 4.78 6.24
CA PHE A 66 13.67 4.06 7.38
C PHE A 66 14.74 3.89 8.46
N ARG A 67 14.31 3.80 9.72
CA ARG A 67 15.21 3.56 10.86
C ARG A 67 15.30 2.07 11.14
N THR A 68 16.52 1.54 11.20
CA THR A 68 16.78 0.14 11.58
C THR A 68 16.61 -0.08 13.09
N LYS A 69 16.51 -1.35 13.52
CA LYS A 69 16.51 -1.70 14.96
C LYS A 69 17.75 -1.19 15.71
N ARG A 70 18.88 -1.04 15.01
CA ARG A 70 20.14 -0.50 15.54
C ARG A 70 20.22 1.03 15.48
N GLY A 71 19.13 1.72 15.20
CA GLY A 71 19.06 3.19 15.16
C GLY A 71 19.58 3.86 13.89
N LEU A 72 20.19 3.13 12.95
CA LEU A 72 20.66 3.68 11.69
C LEU A 72 19.47 4.04 10.78
N ILE A 73 19.58 5.17 10.10
CA ILE A 73 18.62 5.66 9.11
C ILE A 73 19.16 5.34 7.74
N LYS A 74 18.56 4.41 7.04
CA LYS A 74 18.95 3.99 5.69
C LYS A 74 18.09 4.71 4.65
N VAL A 75 18.73 5.17 3.58
CA VAL A 75 18.05 5.78 2.42
C VAL A 75 18.12 4.81 1.25
N ARG A 76 16.96 4.58 0.62
CA ARG A 76 16.81 3.71 -0.56
C ARG A 76 15.93 4.36 -1.61
N PHE A 77 16.07 3.90 -2.86
CA PHE A 77 15.18 4.24 -3.97
C PHE A 77 15.01 3.06 -4.93
N GLY A 78 14.02 3.16 -5.81
CA GLY A 78 13.75 2.27 -6.92
C GLY A 78 13.04 0.97 -6.55
N ASP A 79 12.52 0.33 -7.59
CA ASP A 79 11.92 -0.99 -7.62
C ASP A 79 12.28 -1.60 -8.98
N PHE A 80 13.47 -2.19 -9.07
CA PHE A 80 14.08 -2.63 -10.32
C PHE A 80 13.84 -4.10 -10.57
N SER A 81 13.61 -4.47 -11.83
CA SER A 81 13.40 -5.85 -12.24
C SER A 81 14.66 -6.71 -12.10
N SER A 82 15.85 -6.09 -12.17
CA SER A 82 17.13 -6.79 -12.09
C SER A 82 18.20 -5.99 -11.34
N SER A 83 19.21 -6.72 -10.84
CA SER A 83 20.38 -6.09 -10.22
C SER A 83 21.22 -5.30 -11.24
N VAL A 84 21.16 -5.64 -12.52
CA VAL A 84 21.86 -4.94 -13.60
C VAL A 84 21.24 -3.55 -13.80
N GLU A 85 19.92 -3.49 -13.88
CA GLU A 85 19.18 -2.23 -14.00
C GLU A 85 19.44 -1.33 -12.78
N ALA A 86 19.31 -1.86 -11.57
CA ALA A 86 19.61 -1.14 -10.34
C ALA A 86 21.03 -0.57 -10.30
N ARG A 87 22.04 -1.35 -10.73
CA ARG A 87 23.45 -0.89 -10.81
C ARG A 87 23.67 0.17 -11.86
N ARG A 88 23.04 0.03 -13.03
CA ARG A 88 23.14 1.02 -14.10
C ARG A 88 22.65 2.39 -13.62
N ASP A 89 21.48 2.46 -13.03
CA ASP A 89 20.86 3.71 -12.58
C ASP A 89 21.64 4.31 -11.39
N ALA A 90 22.04 3.49 -10.41
CA ALA A 90 22.89 3.93 -9.31
C ALA A 90 24.27 4.43 -9.81
N GLY A 91 24.86 3.76 -10.79
CA GLY A 91 26.12 4.16 -11.41
C GLY A 91 26.03 5.51 -12.14
N HIS A 92 24.90 5.84 -12.74
CA HIS A 92 24.67 7.18 -13.30
C HIS A 92 24.67 8.25 -12.22
N LEU A 93 24.01 8.01 -11.09
CA LEU A 93 23.96 8.96 -9.97
C LEU A 93 25.34 9.14 -9.30
N LEU A 94 26.11 8.06 -9.18
CA LEU A 94 27.47 8.10 -8.65
C LEU A 94 28.39 8.95 -9.55
N ARG A 95 28.40 8.69 -10.87
CA ARG A 95 29.19 9.48 -11.83
C ARG A 95 28.77 10.95 -11.89
N ALA A 96 27.50 11.23 -11.64
CA ALA A 96 26.99 12.61 -11.58
C ALA A 96 27.25 13.30 -10.22
N GLY A 97 27.95 12.66 -9.29
CA GLY A 97 28.24 13.20 -7.95
C GLY A 97 27.00 13.45 -7.10
N VAL A 98 25.91 12.72 -7.35
CA VAL A 98 24.63 12.84 -6.60
C VAL A 98 24.63 12.00 -5.35
N ILE A 99 25.31 10.86 -5.42
CA ILE A 99 25.54 9.92 -4.32
C ILE A 99 27.03 9.61 -4.24
N ASP A 100 27.52 9.33 -3.04
CA ASP A 100 28.94 9.03 -2.79
C ASP A 100 29.23 7.54 -2.96
N ASP A 101 28.24 6.69 -2.68
CA ASP A 101 28.32 5.23 -2.76
C ASP A 101 26.93 4.61 -2.86
N TYR A 102 26.85 3.34 -3.25
CA TYR A 102 25.60 2.62 -3.30
C TYR A 102 25.75 1.11 -3.04
N TYR A 103 24.67 0.51 -2.58
CA TYR A 103 24.53 -0.93 -2.43
C TYR A 103 23.22 -1.42 -3.05
N VAL A 104 23.28 -2.38 -3.96
CA VAL A 104 22.10 -3.02 -4.53
C VAL A 104 21.54 -4.04 -3.54
N VAL A 105 20.32 -3.83 -3.13
CA VAL A 105 19.58 -4.67 -2.17
C VAL A 105 18.72 -5.65 -2.95
N PRO A 106 18.99 -6.96 -2.88
CA PRO A 106 18.20 -7.96 -3.58
C PRO A 106 16.82 -8.11 -2.94
N PRO A 107 15.81 -8.59 -3.68
CA PRO A 107 14.49 -8.89 -3.15
C PRO A 107 14.52 -9.74 -1.87
N THR A 108 15.38 -10.75 -1.84
CA THR A 108 15.56 -11.67 -0.69
C THR A 108 16.02 -11.01 0.61
N ALA A 109 16.54 -9.78 0.54
CA ALA A 109 16.91 -9.00 1.73
C ALA A 109 15.72 -8.28 2.38
N HIS A 110 14.55 -8.26 1.75
CA HIS A 110 13.33 -7.72 2.34
C HIS A 110 12.70 -8.70 3.34
N ALA A 111 11.91 -8.16 4.27
CA ALA A 111 11.31 -8.94 5.37
C ALA A 111 10.46 -10.12 4.88
N VAL A 112 9.77 -9.94 3.76
CA VAL A 112 8.92 -10.97 3.13
C VAL A 112 9.70 -12.28 2.80
N PHE A 113 11.02 -12.20 2.59
CA PHE A 113 11.86 -13.36 2.25
C PHE A 113 12.71 -13.89 3.41
N ARG A 114 12.75 -13.21 4.57
CA ARG A 114 13.75 -13.47 5.62
C ARG A 114 13.48 -14.65 6.53
N LYS A 115 12.29 -15.28 6.53
CA LYS A 115 11.98 -16.36 7.50
C LYS A 115 11.56 -17.65 6.83
N LYS A 116 12.35 -18.72 7.06
CA LYS A 116 12.07 -20.09 6.65
C LYS A 116 11.06 -20.85 7.54
N GLU A 117 10.80 -20.41 8.78
CA GLU A 117 10.11 -21.25 9.77
C GLU A 117 8.66 -20.86 10.12
N GLU A 118 8.23 -19.65 9.90
CA GLU A 118 6.81 -19.20 9.86
C GLU A 118 6.72 -17.87 9.10
N PRO A 119 6.70 -17.91 7.76
CA PRO A 119 6.87 -16.69 6.94
C PRO A 119 5.83 -15.61 7.24
N ALA A 120 4.57 -16.02 7.41
CA ALA A 120 3.46 -15.09 7.61
C ALA A 120 3.52 -14.35 8.95
N LYS A 121 3.78 -15.05 10.06
CA LYS A 121 3.83 -14.43 11.40
C LYS A 121 5.02 -13.47 11.56
N GLY A 122 6.17 -13.84 11.01
CA GLY A 122 7.35 -12.99 11.04
C GLY A 122 7.18 -11.71 10.23
N LEU A 123 6.59 -11.79 9.05
CA LEU A 123 6.31 -10.64 8.19
C LEU A 123 5.27 -9.71 8.83
N ARG A 124 4.19 -10.26 9.42
CA ARG A 124 3.18 -9.49 10.16
C ARG A 124 3.79 -8.66 11.27
N ASN A 125 4.65 -9.24 12.09
CA ASN A 125 5.37 -8.53 13.14
C ASN A 125 6.27 -7.41 12.59
N GLU A 126 7.01 -7.64 11.50
CA GLU A 126 7.87 -6.60 10.88
C GLU A 126 7.03 -5.45 10.32
N ILE A 127 5.86 -5.70 9.74
CA ILE A 127 4.93 -4.67 9.28
C ILE A 127 4.45 -3.81 10.46
N VAL A 128 4.01 -4.42 11.55
CA VAL A 128 3.56 -3.70 12.75
C VAL A 128 4.70 -2.88 13.35
N GLU A 129 5.88 -3.46 13.51
CA GLU A 129 7.06 -2.75 14.02
C GLU A 129 7.49 -1.60 13.11
N THR A 130 7.39 -1.78 11.79
CA THR A 130 7.66 -0.71 10.82
C THR A 130 6.63 0.42 10.98
N ALA A 131 5.34 0.09 11.10
CA ALA A 131 4.29 1.08 11.30
C ALA A 131 4.47 1.88 12.61
N ARG A 132 4.84 1.21 13.71
CA ARG A 132 5.10 1.85 15.01
C ARG A 132 6.19 2.92 14.94
N ARG A 133 7.20 2.76 14.07
CA ARG A 133 8.30 3.74 13.90
C ARG A 133 7.87 5.05 13.27
N PHE A 134 6.71 5.08 12.64
CA PHE A 134 6.16 6.31 12.04
C PHE A 134 5.20 7.05 12.96
N ILE A 135 4.84 6.51 14.14
CA ILE A 135 4.00 7.20 15.13
C ILE A 135 4.65 8.53 15.51
N GLY A 136 3.83 9.59 15.58
CA GLY A 136 4.27 10.95 15.88
C GLY A 136 4.62 11.80 14.65
N LEU A 137 4.86 11.20 13.46
CA LEU A 137 5.09 11.97 12.24
C LEU A 137 3.81 12.66 11.77
N PRO A 138 3.93 13.85 11.15
CA PRO A 138 2.78 14.64 10.78
C PRO A 138 1.98 14.02 9.63
N TYR A 139 0.66 14.21 9.67
CA TYR A 139 -0.19 14.00 8.51
C TYR A 139 0.07 15.04 7.43
N ARG A 140 0.16 14.61 6.18
CA ARG A 140 0.17 15.47 5.01
C ARG A 140 -0.64 14.87 3.87
N TRP A 141 -1.58 15.60 3.34
CA TRP A 141 -2.35 15.19 2.16
C TRP A 141 -1.42 14.93 0.97
N GLY A 142 -1.58 13.75 0.33
CA GLY A 142 -0.70 13.31 -0.75
C GLY A 142 0.71 12.91 -0.31
N GLY A 143 0.99 12.93 1.01
CA GLY A 143 2.31 12.61 1.56
C GLY A 143 2.64 11.13 1.52
N THR A 144 3.89 10.82 1.16
CA THR A 144 4.44 9.45 1.05
C THR A 144 5.80 9.31 1.71
N SER A 145 6.28 10.34 2.41
CA SER A 145 7.62 10.32 2.98
C SER A 145 7.63 10.83 4.42
N ALA A 146 8.53 10.26 5.23
CA ALA A 146 8.68 10.65 6.62
C ALA A 146 9.10 12.10 6.82
N LYS A 147 9.72 12.74 5.82
CA LYS A 147 10.10 14.16 5.87
C LYS A 147 8.91 15.09 5.70
N LYS A 148 8.07 14.83 4.69
CA LYS A 148 6.94 15.69 4.35
C LYS A 148 5.67 15.31 5.11
N GLY A 149 5.66 14.16 5.76
CA GLY A 149 4.49 13.54 6.36
C GLY A 149 3.82 12.55 5.42
N PHE A 150 2.81 11.87 5.94
CA PHE A 150 2.05 10.84 5.22
C PHE A 150 0.56 11.16 5.23
N ASP A 151 -0.15 10.83 4.15
CA ASP A 151 -1.58 10.56 4.25
C ASP A 151 -1.83 9.09 4.63
N CYS A 152 -3.08 8.70 4.81
CA CYS A 152 -3.44 7.36 5.29
C CYS A 152 -2.91 6.24 4.39
N SER A 153 -3.15 6.31 3.09
CA SER A 153 -2.71 5.32 2.11
C SER A 153 -1.21 5.39 1.81
N GLY A 154 -0.62 6.58 1.87
CA GLY A 154 0.82 6.78 1.75
C GLY A 154 1.61 6.15 2.89
N LEU A 155 1.10 6.22 4.13
CA LEU A 155 1.66 5.51 5.28
C LEU A 155 1.63 4.00 5.05
N VAL A 156 0.47 3.46 4.67
CA VAL A 156 0.30 2.02 4.40
C VAL A 156 1.24 1.56 3.29
N MET A 157 1.27 2.28 2.17
CA MET A 157 2.16 2.00 1.05
C MET A 157 3.63 1.97 1.50
N ALA A 158 4.09 2.97 2.25
CA ALA A 158 5.46 3.05 2.73
C ALA A 158 5.83 1.90 3.69
N VAL A 159 4.94 1.55 4.63
CA VAL A 159 5.16 0.45 5.57
C VAL A 159 5.30 -0.88 4.85
N TYR A 160 4.41 -1.19 3.92
CA TYR A 160 4.45 -2.43 3.15
C TYR A 160 5.65 -2.47 2.20
N HIS A 161 5.96 -1.35 1.52
CA HIS A 161 7.14 -1.23 0.66
C HIS A 161 8.44 -1.52 1.41
N LEU A 162 8.61 -1.01 2.62
CA LEU A 162 9.76 -1.29 3.48
C LEU A 162 9.90 -2.77 3.87
N ASN A 163 8.81 -3.52 3.79
CA ASN A 163 8.77 -4.95 4.06
C ASN A 163 8.77 -5.81 2.78
N GLY A 164 8.92 -5.20 1.60
CA GLY A 164 9.09 -5.90 0.32
C GLY A 164 7.80 -6.14 -0.45
N ILE A 165 6.71 -5.42 -0.13
CA ILE A 165 5.41 -5.54 -0.77
C ILE A 165 5.00 -4.19 -1.37
N THR A 166 4.69 -4.17 -2.66
CA THR A 166 4.18 -2.99 -3.36
C THR A 166 2.66 -2.93 -3.26
N LEU A 167 2.15 -1.81 -2.77
CA LEU A 167 0.72 -1.51 -2.70
C LEU A 167 0.36 -0.30 -3.58
N PRO A 168 -0.88 -0.23 -4.11
CA PRO A 168 -1.36 0.93 -4.84
C PRO A 168 -1.36 2.20 -3.99
N ARG A 169 -1.37 3.36 -4.67
CA ARG A 169 -1.27 4.67 -4.02
C ARG A 169 -2.48 5.04 -3.17
N THR A 170 -3.69 4.69 -3.58
CA THR A 170 -4.91 5.17 -2.93
C THR A 170 -5.58 4.11 -2.07
N SER A 171 -6.25 4.53 -0.98
CA SER A 171 -7.01 3.62 -0.12
C SER A 171 -8.09 2.85 -0.87
N LYS A 172 -8.71 3.46 -1.88
CA LYS A 172 -9.72 2.82 -2.74
C LYS A 172 -9.13 1.66 -3.56
N GLU A 173 -7.93 1.82 -4.09
CA GLU A 173 -7.22 0.77 -4.83
C GLU A 173 -6.69 -0.31 -3.89
N GLN A 174 -6.14 0.08 -2.73
CA GLN A 174 -5.68 -0.84 -1.68
C GLN A 174 -6.82 -1.74 -1.17
N TYR A 175 -8.07 -1.24 -1.13
CA TYR A 175 -9.24 -2.03 -0.77
C TYR A 175 -9.61 -3.12 -1.79
N ARG A 176 -9.13 -3.02 -3.03
CA ARG A 176 -9.43 -3.96 -4.12
C ARG A 176 -8.46 -5.12 -4.22
N ILE A 177 -7.36 -5.08 -3.48
CA ILE A 177 -6.32 -6.11 -3.49
C ILE A 177 -6.32 -6.90 -2.20
N GLY A 178 -5.71 -8.08 -2.25
CA GLY A 178 -5.62 -9.00 -1.11
C GLY A 178 -6.94 -9.67 -0.74
N LYS A 179 -6.86 -10.58 0.21
CA LYS A 179 -8.00 -11.39 0.69
C LYS A 179 -8.92 -10.55 1.58
N SER A 180 -10.23 -10.59 1.31
CA SER A 180 -11.23 -9.94 2.15
C SER A 180 -11.34 -10.62 3.52
N LEU A 181 -11.40 -9.83 4.59
CA LEU A 181 -11.49 -10.30 5.97
C LEU A 181 -12.69 -9.69 6.69
N SER A 182 -13.37 -10.51 7.48
CA SER A 182 -14.29 -10.03 8.53
C SER A 182 -13.48 -9.40 9.67
N GLN A 183 -14.13 -8.58 10.49
CA GLN A 183 -13.46 -7.91 11.61
C GLN A 183 -12.85 -8.90 12.61
N ASN A 184 -13.52 -10.04 12.85
CA ASN A 184 -13.07 -11.09 13.77
C ASN A 184 -11.90 -11.94 13.21
N ALA A 185 -11.67 -11.88 11.90
CA ALA A 185 -10.58 -12.60 11.22
C ALA A 185 -9.31 -11.74 11.04
N LEU A 186 -9.32 -10.49 11.53
CA LEU A 186 -8.18 -9.60 11.44
C LEU A 186 -6.99 -10.13 12.25
N ALA A 187 -5.83 -10.14 11.64
CA ALA A 187 -4.55 -10.41 12.26
C ALA A 187 -3.62 -9.19 12.14
N GLU A 188 -2.64 -9.09 13.02
CA GLU A 188 -1.62 -8.02 12.98
C GLU A 188 -1.01 -7.89 11.57
N GLY A 189 -0.83 -6.65 11.12
CA GLY A 189 -0.35 -6.34 9.78
C GLY A 189 -1.45 -6.27 8.72
N ASP A 190 -2.69 -6.71 8.95
CA ASP A 190 -3.78 -6.55 8.00
C ASP A 190 -4.21 -5.09 7.86
N LEU A 191 -4.86 -4.76 6.75
CA LEU A 191 -5.39 -3.43 6.49
C LEU A 191 -6.85 -3.32 6.96
N VAL A 192 -7.19 -2.17 7.54
CA VAL A 192 -8.56 -1.82 7.94
C VAL A 192 -9.01 -0.55 7.22
N PHE A 193 -10.23 -0.58 6.70
CA PHE A 193 -10.74 0.46 5.80
C PHE A 193 -12.00 1.11 6.33
N PHE A 194 -12.15 2.41 6.03
CA PHE A 194 -13.25 3.22 6.53
C PHE A 194 -13.79 4.17 5.46
N ASP A 195 -15.06 4.53 5.60
CA ASP A 195 -15.67 5.66 4.93
C ASP A 195 -15.74 6.85 5.90
N ILE A 196 -14.76 7.74 5.85
CA ILE A 196 -14.72 8.93 6.70
C ILE A 196 -15.30 10.19 6.03
N THR A 197 -15.63 10.11 4.75
CA THR A 197 -16.18 11.23 3.97
C THR A 197 -17.68 11.13 3.73
N GLY A 198 -18.30 9.98 4.04
CA GLY A 198 -19.66 9.65 3.68
C GLY A 198 -19.81 9.21 2.22
N GLY A 199 -21.01 8.78 1.81
CA GLY A 199 -21.30 8.37 0.44
C GLY A 199 -20.91 6.92 0.11
N ASN A 200 -20.74 6.08 1.14
CA ASN A 200 -20.48 4.63 1.03
C ASN A 200 -19.25 4.26 0.18
N ARG A 201 -18.17 5.01 0.33
CA ARG A 201 -16.93 4.81 -0.41
C ARG A 201 -15.72 4.72 0.50
N ILE A 202 -14.72 3.92 0.11
CA ILE A 202 -13.46 3.86 0.84
C ILE A 202 -12.72 5.19 0.70
N SER A 203 -12.42 5.81 1.84
CA SER A 203 -11.74 7.11 1.92
C SER A 203 -10.62 7.14 2.97
N HIS A 204 -10.48 6.07 3.78
CA HIS A 204 -9.42 5.98 4.79
C HIS A 204 -8.96 4.54 4.98
N VAL A 205 -7.70 4.39 5.43
CA VAL A 205 -7.07 3.10 5.68
C VAL A 205 -6.09 3.20 6.86
N GLY A 206 -5.93 2.09 7.58
CA GLY A 206 -4.92 1.91 8.61
C GLY A 206 -4.38 0.49 8.63
N ILE A 207 -3.35 0.25 9.43
CA ILE A 207 -2.70 -1.05 9.63
C ILE A 207 -3.14 -1.60 10.98
N TYR A 208 -3.79 -2.76 11.00
CA TYR A 208 -4.22 -3.42 12.23
C TYR A 208 -3.01 -3.91 13.03
N VAL A 209 -3.02 -3.67 14.34
CA VAL A 209 -1.90 -3.97 15.24
C VAL A 209 -2.30 -4.83 16.44
N GLY A 210 -3.41 -5.56 16.29
CA GLY A 210 -3.94 -6.44 17.34
C GLY A 210 -4.86 -5.71 18.33
N ALA A 211 -5.56 -6.48 19.16
CA ALA A 211 -6.42 -6.00 20.26
C ALA A 211 -7.43 -4.89 19.84
N GLY A 212 -8.01 -5.00 18.62
CA GLY A 212 -8.96 -4.01 18.11
C GLY A 212 -8.33 -2.65 17.80
N LYS A 213 -7.01 -2.53 17.70
CA LYS A 213 -6.28 -1.27 17.44
C LYS A 213 -5.65 -1.26 16.07
N PHE A 214 -5.46 -0.05 15.53
CA PHE A 214 -4.78 0.15 14.25
C PHE A 214 -3.96 1.44 14.25
N ILE A 215 -2.87 1.45 13.48
CA ILE A 215 -2.04 2.64 13.25
C ILE A 215 -2.48 3.30 11.95
N ASN A 216 -2.66 4.63 11.98
CA ASN A 216 -3.11 5.39 10.82
C ASN A 216 -2.58 6.83 10.83
N ALA A 217 -2.66 7.51 9.68
CA ALA A 217 -2.47 8.95 9.54
C ALA A 217 -3.86 9.60 9.43
N PRO A 218 -4.41 10.15 10.54
CA PRO A 218 -5.85 10.39 10.66
C PRO A 218 -6.38 11.63 9.93
N GLY A 219 -5.55 12.64 9.66
CA GLY A 219 -5.99 13.84 8.96
C GLY A 219 -5.16 15.10 9.28
N ARG A 220 -5.47 16.20 8.62
CA ARG A 220 -4.76 17.48 8.76
C ARG A 220 -4.66 17.94 10.22
N GLY A 221 -3.53 18.50 10.59
CA GLY A 221 -3.24 18.99 11.94
C GLY A 221 -2.99 17.89 12.97
N LYS A 222 -3.00 16.62 12.56
CA LYS A 222 -2.76 15.47 13.43
C LYS A 222 -1.48 14.75 13.05
N THR A 223 -1.03 13.87 13.94
CA THR A 223 0.11 12.98 13.71
C THR A 223 -0.36 11.54 13.51
N ILE A 224 0.50 10.72 12.94
CA ILE A 224 0.33 9.26 12.88
C ILE A 224 0.21 8.74 14.31
N ARG A 225 -0.80 7.91 14.56
CA ARG A 225 -1.11 7.40 15.89
C ARG A 225 -1.84 6.07 15.84
N THR A 226 -2.02 5.48 17.01
CA THR A 226 -2.88 4.32 17.22
C THR A 226 -4.28 4.78 17.59
N ASP A 227 -5.29 4.25 16.91
CA ASP A 227 -6.71 4.41 17.22
C ASP A 227 -7.36 3.03 17.42
N SER A 228 -8.62 2.99 17.96
CA SER A 228 -9.38 1.77 18.16
C SER A 228 -10.47 1.59 17.12
N LEU A 229 -10.73 0.36 16.70
CA LEU A 229 -11.88 -0.03 15.86
C LEU A 229 -13.21 0.20 16.58
N THR A 230 -13.23 0.21 17.92
CA THR A 230 -14.42 0.45 18.75
C THR A 230 -14.61 1.94 19.09
N ASN A 231 -13.71 2.82 18.64
CA ASN A 231 -13.85 4.26 18.83
C ASN A 231 -15.14 4.77 18.17
N THR A 232 -15.85 5.68 18.83
CA THR A 232 -17.14 6.24 18.38
C THR A 232 -17.07 6.91 17.00
N TYR A 233 -15.91 7.39 16.59
CA TYR A 233 -15.69 7.94 15.25
C TYR A 233 -15.48 6.84 14.20
N TYR A 234 -14.67 5.82 14.47
CA TYR A 234 -14.27 4.81 13.49
C TYR A 234 -15.26 3.64 13.39
N ALA A 235 -15.87 3.20 14.49
CA ALA A 235 -16.75 2.04 14.51
C ALA A 235 -17.89 2.13 13.48
N PRO A 236 -18.70 3.19 13.40
CA PRO A 236 -19.79 3.30 12.42
C PRO A 236 -19.29 3.50 10.98
N ARG A 237 -18.00 3.77 10.78
CA ARG A 237 -17.37 4.04 9.47
C ARG A 237 -16.57 2.87 8.91
N TYR A 238 -16.45 1.80 9.67
CA TYR A 238 -15.72 0.60 9.26
C TYR A 238 -16.35 -0.08 8.03
N LYS A 239 -15.54 -0.44 7.03
CA LYS A 239 -15.99 -1.03 5.76
C LYS A 239 -15.39 -2.40 5.46
N GLY A 240 -14.50 -2.89 6.31
CA GLY A 240 -13.90 -4.21 6.17
C GLY A 240 -12.39 -4.23 6.29
N GLY A 241 -11.83 -5.43 6.28
CA GLY A 241 -10.40 -5.69 6.31
C GLY A 241 -9.87 -6.32 5.03
N ARG A 242 -8.56 -6.21 4.82
CA ARG A 242 -7.83 -6.91 3.75
C ARG A 242 -6.54 -7.50 4.29
N SER A 243 -6.25 -8.76 3.96
CA SER A 243 -4.91 -9.31 4.10
C SER A 243 -4.19 -9.22 2.77
N CYS A 244 -3.03 -8.59 2.78
CA CYS A 244 -2.10 -8.50 1.66
C CYS A 244 -0.83 -9.35 1.92
N LEU A 245 -0.95 -10.33 2.83
CA LEU A 245 0.15 -11.17 3.34
C LEU A 245 -0.14 -12.64 3.11
#